data_d1855382e9701c00bd5bbfbe5e1c2aad
#
_entry.id   d1855382e9701c00bd5bbfbe5e1c2aad
#
_cell.length_a   1.000
_cell.length_b   1.000
_cell.length_c   1.000
_cell.angle_alpha   90.00
_cell.angle_beta   90.00
_cell.angle_gamma   90.00
#
_symmetry.space_group_name_H-M   'P 1'
#
loop_
_entity.id
_entity.type
_entity.pdbx_description
1 polymer ?
#
loop_
_entity_poly.entity_id
_entity_poly.type
_entity_poly.pdbx_seq_one_letter_code
_entity_poly.pdbx_strand_id
1 'polypeptide(L)'
;MKNFKLLKLSLFFVLITSFSANTFAEYKLGRDYSKISNPLTVKQDGIVDVMEVFWYGCGACYSIEGPVNGWKKTLPDHVNFTKFPVTWGPIHQTHAA
;
A
#
# COMPACT_ATOMS: atom_id res chain seq x y z
N MET A 1 17.45 51.54 -8.45
CA MET A 1 16.20 50.79 -8.81
C MET A 1 16.46 49.32 -9.26
N LYS A 2 17.61 48.99 -9.85
CA LYS A 2 17.92 47.57 -10.22
C LYS A 2 18.07 46.63 -9.04
N ASN A 3 18.65 47.07 -7.93
CA ASN A 3 18.89 46.25 -6.74
C ASN A 3 17.61 45.85 -5.99
N PHE A 4 16.55 46.66 -6.09
CA PHE A 4 15.28 46.38 -5.44
C PHE A 4 14.49 45.23 -6.10
N LYS A 5 14.66 45.07 -7.44
CA LYS A 5 14.07 43.93 -8.18
C LYS A 5 14.79 42.61 -7.85
N LEU A 6 16.11 42.66 -7.74
CA LEU A 6 16.94 41.50 -7.34
C LEU A 6 16.65 41.07 -5.91
N LEU A 7 16.43 42.01 -4.98
CA LEU A 7 16.10 41.73 -3.61
C LEU A 7 14.69 41.06 -3.49
N LYS A 8 13.71 41.53 -4.26
CA LYS A 8 12.37 40.91 -4.31
C LYS A 8 12.40 39.51 -4.93
N LEU A 9 13.20 39.29 -5.96
CA LEU A 9 13.36 37.97 -6.59
C LEU A 9 14.06 36.97 -5.68
N SER A 10 15.09 37.42 -4.93
CA SER A 10 15.77 36.59 -3.92
C SER A 10 14.85 36.23 -2.76
N LEU A 11 14.04 37.16 -2.27
CA LEU A 11 13.07 36.91 -1.20
C LEU A 11 11.98 35.90 -1.62
N PHE A 12 11.53 35.97 -2.86
CA PHE A 12 10.56 35.04 -3.44
C PHE A 12 11.13 33.62 -3.58
N PHE A 13 12.39 33.50 -3.94
CA PHE A 13 13.08 32.20 -4.05
C PHE A 13 13.30 31.53 -2.70
N VAL A 14 13.61 32.32 -1.66
CA VAL A 14 13.75 31.82 -0.27
C VAL A 14 12.41 31.33 0.29
N LEU A 15 11.29 31.96 -0.04
CA LEU A 15 9.98 31.51 0.39
C LEU A 15 9.58 30.16 -0.21
N ILE A 16 9.97 29.88 -1.47
CA ILE A 16 9.62 28.62 -2.16
C ILE A 16 10.41 27.43 -1.59
N THR A 17 11.65 27.62 -1.17
CA THR A 17 12.49 26.55 -0.60
C THR A 17 12.06 26.15 0.81
N SER A 18 11.31 26.98 1.52
CA SER A 18 10.83 26.70 2.89
C SER A 18 9.59 25.76 2.93
N PHE A 19 8.98 25.46 1.79
CA PHE A 19 7.73 24.67 1.75
C PHE A 19 7.94 23.17 1.53
N SER A 20 9.19 22.71 1.43
CA SER A 20 9.50 21.28 1.25
C SER A 20 9.75 20.54 2.58
N ALA A 21 8.98 20.82 3.60
CA ALA A 21 8.93 19.96 4.78
C ALA A 21 8.13 18.70 4.42
N ASN A 22 8.84 17.65 3.96
CA ASN A 22 8.27 16.32 3.88
C ASN A 22 7.89 15.88 5.29
N THR A 23 6.65 16.14 5.71
CA THR A 23 6.08 15.55 6.92
C THR A 23 5.81 14.08 6.64
N PHE A 24 6.81 13.23 6.78
CA PHE A 24 6.59 11.80 6.91
C PHE A 24 5.80 11.59 8.20
N ALA A 25 4.55 11.16 8.08
CA ALA A 25 3.75 10.79 9.23
C ALA A 25 4.44 9.59 9.91
N GLU A 26 5.05 9.81 11.07
CA GLU A 26 5.65 8.74 11.85
C GLU A 26 4.55 7.95 12.57
N TYR A 27 4.29 6.73 12.12
CA TYR A 27 3.36 5.81 12.76
C TYR A 27 3.95 5.26 14.06
N LYS A 28 3.20 5.37 15.17
CA LYS A 28 3.66 4.97 16.51
C LYS A 28 2.95 3.70 16.99
N LEU A 29 3.74 2.74 17.47
CA LEU A 29 3.22 1.55 18.14
C LEU A 29 2.37 1.94 19.36
N GLY A 30 1.19 1.34 19.49
CA GLY A 30 0.24 1.59 20.58
C GLY A 30 -0.69 2.78 20.34
N ARG A 31 -0.37 3.66 19.36
CA ARG A 31 -1.24 4.77 18.94
C ARG A 31 -1.88 4.50 17.57
N ASP A 32 -1.07 4.18 16.57
CA ASP A 32 -1.51 4.07 15.18
C ASP A 32 -1.59 2.61 14.73
N TYR A 33 -0.89 1.71 15.38
CA TYR A 33 -0.92 0.27 15.12
C TYR A 33 -0.54 -0.54 16.37
N SER A 34 -0.89 -1.83 16.39
CA SER A 34 -0.49 -2.78 17.40
C SER A 34 0.24 -3.98 16.77
N LYS A 35 1.13 -4.61 17.54
CA LYS A 35 1.78 -5.84 17.10
C LYS A 35 0.82 -7.01 17.18
N ILE A 36 0.86 -7.89 16.17
CA ILE A 36 0.17 -9.18 16.20
C ILE A 36 0.90 -10.08 17.21
N SER A 37 0.15 -10.72 18.12
CA SER A 37 0.75 -11.58 19.17
C SER A 37 1.47 -12.80 18.60
N ASN A 38 0.94 -13.40 17.53
CA ASN A 38 1.52 -14.54 16.84
C ASN A 38 1.66 -14.22 15.34
N PRO A 39 2.71 -13.50 14.93
CA PRO A 39 2.92 -13.18 13.53
C PRO A 39 3.27 -14.43 12.73
N LEU A 40 2.87 -14.47 11.47
CA LEU A 40 3.31 -15.51 10.55
C LEU A 40 4.84 -15.42 10.36
N THR A 41 5.47 -16.58 10.28
CA THR A 41 6.91 -16.65 9.95
C THR A 41 7.10 -16.24 8.48
N VAL A 42 7.90 -15.20 8.28
CA VAL A 42 8.28 -14.74 6.94
C VAL A 42 9.60 -15.43 6.56
N LYS A 43 9.62 -16.06 5.39
CA LYS A 43 10.87 -16.61 4.84
C LYS A 43 11.83 -15.49 4.47
N GLN A 44 13.10 -15.68 4.76
CA GLN A 44 14.17 -14.72 4.45
C GLN A 44 14.90 -15.13 3.15
N ASP A 45 14.16 -15.48 2.11
CA ASP A 45 14.68 -15.96 0.81
C ASP A 45 14.64 -14.88 -0.29
N GLY A 46 14.27 -13.66 0.07
CA GLY A 46 14.14 -12.55 -0.87
C GLY A 46 12.87 -12.60 -1.72
N ILE A 47 12.01 -13.59 -1.51
CA ILE A 47 10.70 -13.69 -2.16
C ILE A 47 9.64 -12.99 -1.32
N VAL A 48 8.77 -12.25 -1.98
CA VAL A 48 7.60 -11.60 -1.37
C VAL A 48 6.35 -12.38 -1.74
N ASP A 49 5.71 -13.02 -0.77
CA ASP A 49 4.43 -13.69 -0.97
C ASP A 49 3.28 -12.70 -0.68
N VAL A 50 2.47 -12.45 -1.70
CA VAL A 50 1.25 -11.64 -1.61
C VAL A 50 0.05 -12.56 -1.73
N MET A 51 -0.85 -12.51 -0.73
CA MET A 51 -2.05 -13.34 -0.73
C MET A 51 -3.30 -12.47 -0.72
N GLU A 52 -4.16 -12.67 -1.70
CA GLU A 52 -5.51 -12.11 -1.72
C GLU A 52 -6.48 -13.09 -1.07
N VAL A 53 -7.07 -12.71 0.05
CA VAL A 53 -8.13 -13.46 0.69
C VAL A 53 -9.46 -12.88 0.23
N PHE A 54 -10.31 -13.69 -0.43
CA PHE A 54 -11.51 -13.22 -1.10
C PHE A 54 -12.70 -14.18 -0.91
N TRP A 55 -13.89 -13.71 -1.24
CA TRP A 55 -15.09 -14.53 -1.33
C TRP A 55 -15.75 -14.35 -2.70
N TYR A 56 -16.18 -15.45 -3.34
CA TYR A 56 -16.84 -15.42 -4.65
C TYR A 56 -18.14 -14.59 -4.67
N GLY A 57 -18.87 -14.49 -3.54
CA GLY A 57 -20.05 -13.66 -3.39
C GLY A 57 -19.80 -12.21 -3.00
N CYS A 58 -18.54 -11.76 -2.97
CA CYS A 58 -18.15 -10.42 -2.53
C CYS A 58 -18.13 -9.43 -3.70
N GLY A 59 -19.11 -8.53 -3.77
CA GLY A 59 -19.17 -7.51 -4.83
C GLY A 59 -17.96 -6.54 -4.82
N ALA A 60 -17.42 -6.21 -3.64
CA ALA A 60 -16.21 -5.38 -3.52
C ALA A 60 -14.98 -6.14 -4.07
N CYS A 61 -14.83 -7.43 -3.78
CA CYS A 61 -13.75 -8.24 -4.33
C CYS A 61 -13.84 -8.31 -5.86
N TYR A 62 -15.05 -8.47 -6.40
CA TYR A 62 -15.29 -8.47 -7.83
C TYR A 62 -14.89 -7.12 -8.48
N SER A 63 -15.20 -6.00 -7.84
CA SER A 63 -14.89 -4.67 -8.39
C SER A 63 -13.39 -4.37 -8.52
N ILE A 64 -12.54 -4.97 -7.66
CA ILE A 64 -11.07 -4.81 -7.73
C ILE A 64 -10.38 -5.85 -8.60
N GLU A 65 -11.08 -6.86 -9.10
CA GLU A 65 -10.51 -7.95 -9.89
C GLU A 65 -9.75 -7.44 -11.14
N GLY A 66 -10.33 -6.48 -11.86
CA GLY A 66 -9.70 -5.88 -13.03
C GLY A 66 -8.36 -5.20 -12.71
N PRO A 67 -8.31 -4.24 -11.76
CA PRO A 67 -7.09 -3.64 -11.26
C PRO A 67 -6.05 -4.65 -10.77
N VAL A 68 -6.46 -5.64 -9.98
CA VAL A 68 -5.56 -6.70 -9.46
C VAL A 68 -4.96 -7.51 -10.61
N ASN A 69 -5.76 -7.92 -11.58
CA ASN A 69 -5.26 -8.67 -12.74
C ASN A 69 -4.33 -7.84 -13.64
N GLY A 70 -4.56 -6.52 -13.72
CA GLY A 70 -3.64 -5.60 -14.37
C GLY A 70 -2.29 -5.55 -13.65
N TRP A 71 -2.32 -5.34 -12.35
CA TRP A 71 -1.13 -5.29 -11.49
C TRP A 71 -0.34 -6.59 -11.51
N LYS A 72 -0.99 -7.75 -11.44
CA LYS A 72 -0.32 -9.07 -11.52
C LYS A 72 0.60 -9.23 -12.74
N LYS A 73 0.25 -8.62 -13.85
CA LYS A 73 1.07 -8.68 -15.09
C LYS A 73 2.36 -7.85 -14.99
N THR A 74 2.48 -7.00 -13.99
CA THR A 74 3.64 -6.12 -13.77
C THR A 74 4.49 -6.56 -12.58
N LEU A 75 4.18 -7.71 -11.96
CA LEU A 75 4.93 -8.22 -10.83
C LEU A 75 6.35 -8.61 -11.25
N PRO A 76 7.37 -8.22 -10.47
CA PRO A 76 8.73 -8.71 -10.66
C PRO A 76 8.85 -10.18 -10.22
N ASP A 77 9.87 -10.88 -10.72
CA ASP A 77 10.08 -12.32 -10.51
C ASP A 77 10.19 -12.76 -9.04
N HIS A 78 10.55 -11.83 -8.16
CA HIS A 78 10.65 -12.09 -6.71
C HIS A 78 9.33 -11.92 -5.96
N VAL A 79 8.20 -11.68 -6.65
CA VAL A 79 6.88 -11.54 -6.03
C VAL A 79 5.95 -12.65 -6.47
N ASN A 80 5.50 -13.48 -5.53
CA ASN A 80 4.47 -14.48 -5.74
C ASN A 80 3.10 -13.89 -5.37
N PHE A 81 2.11 -14.12 -6.22
CA PHE A 81 0.74 -13.76 -5.92
C PHE A 81 -0.15 -14.99 -5.90
N THR A 82 -0.91 -15.17 -4.81
CA THR A 82 -1.88 -16.26 -4.65
C THR A 82 -3.24 -15.70 -4.25
N LYS A 83 -4.31 -16.41 -4.68
CA LYS A 83 -5.69 -16.12 -4.24
C LYS A 83 -6.18 -17.26 -3.35
N PHE A 84 -6.82 -16.90 -2.25
CA PHE A 84 -7.35 -17.85 -1.29
C PHE A 84 -8.82 -17.53 -0.97
N PRO A 85 -9.78 -18.41 -1.31
CA PRO A 85 -11.18 -18.18 -0.99
C PRO A 85 -11.42 -18.43 0.50
N VAL A 86 -12.21 -17.57 1.14
CA VAL A 86 -12.62 -17.76 2.55
C VAL A 86 -13.64 -18.88 2.69
N THR A 87 -13.59 -19.58 3.82
CA THR A 87 -14.45 -20.70 4.17
C THR A 87 -15.14 -20.53 5.54
N TRP A 88 -15.47 -19.27 5.90
CA TRP A 88 -15.96 -18.90 7.24
C TRP A 88 -17.33 -19.54 7.64
N GLY A 89 -18.11 -19.96 6.66
CA GLY A 89 -19.42 -20.56 6.92
C GLY A 89 -19.90 -21.35 5.70
N PRO A 90 -21.07 -22.03 5.80
CA PRO A 90 -21.54 -22.97 4.77
C PRO A 90 -21.58 -22.40 3.35
N ILE A 91 -22.09 -21.17 3.19
CA ILE A 91 -22.16 -20.54 1.87
C ILE A 91 -20.76 -20.26 1.28
N HIS A 92 -19.80 -19.86 2.13
CA HIS A 92 -18.42 -19.64 1.69
C HIS A 92 -17.76 -20.95 1.27
N GLN A 93 -17.98 -22.03 2.03
CA GLN A 93 -17.47 -23.37 1.73
C GLN A 93 -18.04 -23.90 0.41
N THR A 94 -19.35 -23.72 0.17
CA THR A 94 -19.98 -24.11 -1.10
C THR A 94 -19.39 -23.37 -2.29
N HIS A 95 -19.05 -22.08 -2.14
CA HIS A 95 -18.48 -21.29 -3.21
C HIS A 95 -16.98 -21.55 -3.41
N ALA A 96 -16.29 -22.09 -2.43
CA ALA A 96 -14.83 -22.37 -2.48
C ALA A 96 -14.51 -23.80 -2.98
N ALA A 97 -15.53 -24.67 -3.06
CA ALA A 97 -15.41 -26.07 -3.58
C ALA A 97 -15.43 -26.08 -5.09
#